data_da159ea9df9498daa18f880772561c4a
#
_entry.id   da159ea9df9498daa18f880772561c4a
#
_cell.length_a   1.000
_cell.length_b   1.000
_cell.length_c   1.000
_cell.angle_alpha   90.00
_cell.angle_beta   90.00
_cell.angle_gamma   90.00
#
_symmetry.space_group_name_H-M   'P 1'
#
loop_
_entity.id
_entity.type
_entity.pdbx_description
1 polymer ?
#
loop_
_entity_poly.entity_id
_entity_poly.type
_entity_poly.pdbx_seq_one_letter_code
_entity_poly.pdbx_strand_id
1 'polypeptide(L)'
;MAKKVVAVIKLALPAGKANPAPPVGPALGQHGVNIMAFCKEYNARTADQVGLIIPVEISVFEDRSFTFILKTPPASVLISKAAGVPRGSGQANKVKVGSITRAQLQEIAQTKMPDLNARTLDAAMRIVEGTAKNMGITIKD
;
A
#
# COMPACT_ATOMS: atom_id res chain seq x y z
N MET A 1 22.99 18.67 -11.39
CA MET A 1 21.97 19.55 -10.86
C MET A 1 20.71 18.77 -10.57
N ALA A 2 20.04 19.09 -9.48
CA ALA A 2 18.78 18.46 -9.13
C ALA A 2 17.69 18.89 -10.09
N LYS A 3 16.96 17.94 -10.68
CA LYS A 3 15.82 18.22 -11.52
C LYS A 3 14.64 18.68 -10.68
N LYS A 4 13.89 19.63 -11.21
CA LYS A 4 12.72 20.14 -10.50
C LYS A 4 11.55 19.16 -10.64
N VAL A 5 10.92 18.82 -9.52
CA VAL A 5 9.71 17.99 -9.50
C VAL A 5 8.51 18.84 -9.91
N VAL A 6 7.83 18.44 -10.99
CA VAL A 6 6.64 19.13 -11.48
C VAL A 6 5.38 18.59 -10.84
N ALA A 7 5.35 17.28 -10.57
CA ALA A 7 4.18 16.63 -9.98
C ALA A 7 4.58 15.39 -9.21
N VAL A 8 3.79 15.07 -8.20
CA VAL A 8 3.91 13.83 -7.43
C VAL A 8 2.58 13.09 -7.57
N ILE A 9 2.64 11.84 -8.04
CA ILE A 9 1.46 11.01 -8.27
C ILE A 9 1.51 9.83 -7.30
N LYS A 10 0.43 9.62 -6.58
CA LYS A 10 0.30 8.50 -5.65
C LYS A 10 -0.72 7.51 -6.17
N LEU A 11 -0.30 6.26 -6.34
CA LEU A 11 -1.15 5.18 -6.84
C LEU A 11 -1.01 3.96 -5.95
N ALA A 12 -2.06 3.14 -5.89
CA ALA A 12 -2.02 1.83 -5.24
C ALA A 12 -2.36 0.79 -6.30
N LEU A 13 -1.40 -0.06 -6.63
CA LEU A 13 -1.50 -1.02 -7.72
C LEU A 13 -1.23 -2.44 -7.21
N PRO A 14 -1.89 -3.46 -7.81
CA PRO A 14 -1.51 -4.85 -7.52
C PRO A 14 -0.07 -5.12 -7.92
N ALA A 15 0.68 -5.76 -7.04
CA ALA A 15 2.08 -6.08 -7.29
C ALA A 15 2.23 -7.01 -8.52
N GLY A 16 3.16 -6.67 -9.39
CA GLY A 16 3.43 -7.44 -10.60
C GLY A 16 2.38 -7.35 -11.70
N LYS A 17 1.34 -6.53 -11.51
CA LYS A 17 0.20 -6.43 -12.44
C LYS A 17 -0.08 -5.01 -12.93
N ALA A 18 0.89 -4.12 -12.87
CA ALA A 18 0.72 -2.77 -13.41
C ALA A 18 0.60 -2.85 -14.94
N ASN A 19 -0.36 -2.11 -15.47
CA ASN A 19 -0.60 -2.04 -16.92
C ASN A 19 -1.05 -0.63 -17.30
N PRO A 20 -1.05 -0.28 -18.60
CA PRO A 20 -1.46 1.05 -19.05
C PRO A 20 -2.94 1.39 -18.86
N ALA A 21 -3.75 0.41 -18.48
CA ALA A 21 -5.19 0.64 -18.24
C ALA A 21 -5.39 1.55 -17.00
N PRO A 22 -6.56 2.21 -16.88
CA PRO A 22 -6.86 2.98 -15.68
C PRO A 22 -6.63 2.18 -14.40
N PRO A 23 -6.12 2.80 -13.31
CA PRO A 23 -5.86 4.24 -13.13
C PRO A 23 -4.49 4.74 -13.60
N VAL A 24 -3.59 3.86 -14.06
CA VAL A 24 -2.20 4.21 -14.39
C VAL A 24 -2.13 5.12 -15.62
N GLY A 25 -2.81 4.73 -16.70
CA GLY A 25 -2.78 5.46 -17.96
C GLY A 25 -3.14 6.94 -17.81
N PRO A 26 -4.35 7.26 -17.33
CA PRO A 26 -4.76 8.66 -17.17
C PRO A 26 -3.87 9.43 -16.19
N ALA A 27 -3.45 8.82 -15.08
CA ALA A 27 -2.63 9.47 -14.06
C ALA A 27 -1.26 9.89 -14.60
N LEU A 28 -0.59 9.04 -15.35
CA LEU A 28 0.72 9.29 -15.90
C LEU A 28 0.67 10.03 -17.25
N GLY A 29 -0.34 9.75 -18.05
CA GLY A 29 -0.50 10.35 -19.38
C GLY A 29 -0.62 11.86 -19.36
N GLN A 30 -1.28 12.42 -18.34
CA GLN A 30 -1.42 13.86 -18.15
C GLN A 30 -0.07 14.58 -18.02
N HIS A 31 0.94 13.90 -17.54
CA HIS A 31 2.27 14.45 -17.30
C HIS A 31 3.28 14.05 -18.38
N GLY A 32 2.84 13.32 -19.41
CA GLY A 32 3.71 12.92 -20.51
C GLY A 32 4.76 11.88 -20.13
N VAL A 33 4.53 11.13 -19.08
CA VAL A 33 5.44 10.07 -18.59
C VAL A 33 5.29 8.83 -19.46
N ASN A 34 6.40 8.10 -19.67
CA ASN A 34 6.37 6.84 -20.40
C ASN A 34 5.72 5.75 -19.52
N ILE A 35 4.46 5.47 -19.78
CA ILE A 35 3.63 4.55 -19.01
C ILE A 35 4.18 3.11 -19.07
N MET A 36 4.62 2.67 -20.25
CA MET A 36 5.13 1.31 -20.43
C MET A 36 6.43 1.08 -19.65
N ALA A 37 7.32 2.07 -19.66
CA ALA A 37 8.56 1.99 -18.90
C ALA A 37 8.27 1.90 -17.40
N PHE A 38 7.33 2.69 -16.90
CA PHE A 38 6.90 2.64 -15.50
C PHE A 38 6.33 1.26 -15.14
N CYS A 39 5.38 0.75 -15.93
CA CYS A 39 4.76 -0.54 -15.67
C CYS A 39 5.78 -1.67 -15.63
N LYS A 40 6.71 -1.68 -16.57
CA LYS A 40 7.76 -2.69 -16.65
C LYS A 40 8.65 -2.66 -15.41
N GLU A 41 9.10 -1.49 -15.01
CA GLU A 41 9.97 -1.33 -13.84
C GLU A 41 9.23 -1.65 -12.54
N TYR A 42 8.00 -1.17 -12.39
CA TYR A 42 7.15 -1.48 -11.23
C TYR A 42 6.93 -2.98 -11.09
N ASN A 43 6.55 -3.65 -12.19
CA ASN A 43 6.33 -5.09 -12.17
C ASN A 43 7.60 -5.86 -11.80
N ALA A 44 8.75 -5.44 -12.30
CA ALA A 44 10.03 -6.06 -11.96
C ALA A 44 10.36 -5.92 -10.47
N ARG A 45 10.15 -4.73 -9.90
CA ARG A 45 10.43 -4.47 -8.48
C ARG A 45 9.44 -5.13 -7.53
N THR A 46 8.21 -5.40 -7.97
CA THR A 46 7.16 -5.97 -7.12
C THR A 46 6.88 -7.44 -7.41
N ALA A 47 7.70 -8.09 -8.24
CA ALA A 47 7.51 -9.49 -8.62
C ALA A 47 7.46 -10.44 -7.41
N ASP A 48 8.25 -10.15 -6.36
CA ASP A 48 8.31 -10.96 -5.14
C ASP A 48 7.09 -10.78 -4.22
N GLN A 49 6.27 -9.78 -4.50
CA GLN A 49 5.14 -9.39 -3.64
C GLN A 49 3.79 -9.56 -4.33
N VAL A 50 3.73 -10.46 -5.31
CA VAL A 50 2.50 -10.74 -6.05
C VAL A 50 1.38 -11.17 -5.09
N GLY A 51 0.18 -10.61 -5.30
CA GLY A 51 -0.97 -10.85 -4.43
C GLY A 51 -1.20 -9.76 -3.39
N LEU A 52 -0.28 -8.79 -3.28
CA LEU A 52 -0.45 -7.63 -2.41
C LEU A 52 -0.67 -6.38 -3.26
N ILE A 53 -1.32 -5.39 -2.67
CA ILE A 53 -1.42 -4.05 -3.27
C ILE A 53 -0.27 -3.23 -2.75
N ILE A 54 0.58 -2.73 -3.64
CA ILE A 54 1.76 -1.95 -3.27
C ILE A 54 1.52 -0.48 -3.67
N PRO A 55 1.44 0.43 -2.71
CA PRO A 55 1.36 1.85 -3.01
C PRO A 55 2.67 2.33 -3.62
N VAL A 56 2.56 3.21 -4.60
CA VAL A 56 3.72 3.81 -5.26
C VAL A 56 3.56 5.32 -5.29
N GLU A 57 4.64 6.02 -5.02
CA GLU A 57 4.72 7.48 -5.11
C GLU A 57 5.69 7.82 -6.24
N ILE A 58 5.15 8.42 -7.31
CA ILE A 58 5.88 8.72 -8.54
C ILE A 58 6.17 10.22 -8.58
N SER A 59 7.44 10.59 -8.69
CA SER A 59 7.86 11.98 -8.86
C SER A 59 8.16 12.21 -10.33
N VAL A 60 7.47 13.17 -10.95
CA VAL A 60 7.63 13.55 -12.35
C VAL A 60 8.45 14.82 -12.41
N PHE A 61 9.48 14.84 -13.27
CA PHE A 61 10.37 15.98 -13.45
C PHE A 61 10.02 16.78 -14.71
N GLU A 62 10.60 17.98 -14.83
CA GLU A 62 10.35 18.90 -15.95
C GLU A 62 10.69 18.29 -17.31
N ASP A 63 11.67 17.42 -17.37
CA ASP A 63 12.10 16.75 -18.60
C ASP A 63 11.27 15.50 -18.93
N ARG A 64 10.15 15.31 -18.24
CA ARG A 64 9.25 14.15 -18.36
C ARG A 64 9.86 12.83 -17.89
N SER A 65 11.02 12.87 -17.26
CA SER A 65 11.56 11.71 -16.56
C SER A 65 10.80 11.51 -15.26
N PHE A 66 10.91 10.33 -14.67
CA PHE A 66 10.25 10.01 -13.42
C PHE A 66 11.15 9.16 -12.54
N THR A 67 10.90 9.26 -11.23
CA THR A 67 11.39 8.31 -10.25
C THR A 67 10.22 7.88 -9.40
N PHE A 68 10.31 6.69 -8.80
CA PHE A 68 9.24 6.24 -7.92
C PHE A 68 9.79 5.51 -6.71
N ILE A 69 9.01 5.58 -5.63
CA ILE A 69 9.31 4.92 -4.37
C ILE A 69 8.16 3.96 -4.08
N LEU A 70 8.49 2.73 -3.74
CA LEU A 70 7.51 1.74 -3.31
C LEU A 70 7.32 1.85 -1.81
N LYS A 71 6.07 1.88 -1.38
CA LYS A 71 5.69 1.87 0.03
C LYS A 71 5.33 0.45 0.45
N THR A 72 5.19 0.23 1.76
CA THR A 72 4.67 -1.05 2.26
C THR A 72 3.19 -1.19 1.93
N PRO A 73 2.65 -2.43 1.82
CA PRO A 73 1.23 -2.61 1.55
C PRO A 73 0.35 -1.87 2.57
N PRO A 74 -0.83 -1.36 2.16
CA PRO A 74 -1.73 -0.70 3.11
C PRO A 74 -2.10 -1.64 4.26
N ALA A 75 -2.18 -1.09 5.49
CA ALA A 75 -2.52 -1.88 6.67
C ALA A 75 -3.86 -2.61 6.49
N SER A 76 -4.83 -1.98 5.87
CA SER A 76 -6.13 -2.59 5.60
C SER A 76 -6.04 -3.86 4.75
N VAL A 77 -5.18 -3.86 3.74
CA VAL A 77 -4.97 -5.03 2.87
C VAL A 77 -4.32 -6.17 3.66
N LEU A 78 -3.29 -5.85 4.45
CA LEU A 78 -2.61 -6.84 5.28
C LEU A 78 -3.55 -7.44 6.33
N ILE A 79 -4.36 -6.62 6.98
CA ILE A 79 -5.32 -7.05 8.00
C ILE A 79 -6.40 -7.93 7.37
N SER A 80 -6.96 -7.53 6.24
CA SER A 80 -7.99 -8.32 5.53
C SER A 80 -7.44 -9.69 5.12
N LYS A 81 -6.22 -9.73 4.62
CA LYS A 81 -5.57 -10.98 4.21
C LYS A 81 -5.33 -11.89 5.41
N ALA A 82 -4.85 -11.35 6.51
CA ALA A 82 -4.61 -12.11 7.75
C ALA A 82 -5.91 -12.65 8.35
N ALA A 83 -6.99 -11.87 8.29
CA ALA A 83 -8.31 -12.27 8.78
C ALA A 83 -9.06 -13.20 7.81
N GLY A 84 -8.60 -13.31 6.56
CA GLY A 84 -9.27 -14.14 5.55
C GLY A 84 -10.58 -13.56 5.05
N VAL A 85 -10.76 -12.24 5.14
CA VAL A 85 -11.99 -11.56 4.67
C VAL A 85 -11.68 -10.71 3.44
N PRO A 86 -12.66 -10.55 2.51
CA PRO A 86 -12.43 -9.79 1.29
C PRO A 86 -12.32 -8.28 1.54
N ARG A 87 -12.97 -7.78 2.58
CA ARG A 87 -12.93 -6.36 2.96
C ARG A 87 -13.42 -6.15 4.39
N GLY A 88 -13.15 -4.96 4.93
CA GLY A 88 -13.63 -4.56 6.25
C GLY A 88 -15.13 -4.32 6.28
N SER A 89 -15.67 -4.14 7.48
CA SER A 89 -17.08 -3.87 7.72
C SER A 89 -17.44 -2.42 7.39
N GLY A 90 -18.60 -2.22 6.79
CA GLY A 90 -19.19 -0.89 6.62
C GLY A 90 -19.76 -0.31 7.91
N GLN A 91 -19.99 -1.16 8.92
CA GLN A 91 -20.51 -0.78 10.24
C GLN A 91 -19.65 -1.42 11.34
N ALA A 92 -18.38 -1.03 11.38
CA ALA A 92 -17.34 -1.66 12.22
C ALA A 92 -17.70 -1.70 13.71
N ASN A 93 -18.47 -0.74 14.21
CA ASN A 93 -18.88 -0.69 15.60
C ASN A 93 -20.01 -1.66 15.94
N LYS A 94 -20.76 -2.10 14.95
CA LYS A 94 -21.92 -3.00 15.13
C LYS A 94 -21.69 -4.39 14.56
N VAL A 95 -21.07 -4.47 13.38
CA VAL A 95 -20.87 -5.72 12.65
C VAL A 95 -19.37 -6.03 12.59
N LYS A 96 -18.96 -7.11 13.24
CA LYS A 96 -17.58 -7.63 13.16
C LYS A 96 -17.51 -8.69 12.07
N VAL A 97 -16.55 -8.56 11.15
CA VAL A 97 -16.46 -9.43 9.97
C VAL A 97 -15.36 -10.49 10.09
N GLY A 98 -14.47 -10.35 11.06
CA GLY A 98 -13.39 -11.32 11.25
C GLY A 98 -12.56 -11.01 12.47
N SER A 99 -11.49 -11.77 12.62
CA SER A 99 -10.52 -11.58 13.71
C SER A 99 -9.13 -11.97 13.26
N ILE A 100 -8.13 -11.40 13.91
CA ILE A 100 -6.72 -11.79 13.75
C ILE A 100 -6.13 -12.09 15.13
N THR A 101 -5.08 -12.90 15.16
CA THR A 101 -4.37 -13.17 16.40
C THR A 101 -3.36 -12.06 16.69
N ARG A 102 -2.93 -12.00 17.95
CA ARG A 102 -1.89 -11.03 18.33
C ARG A 102 -0.57 -11.27 17.59
N ALA A 103 -0.24 -12.54 17.28
CA ALA A 103 0.93 -12.88 16.48
C ALA A 103 0.83 -12.33 15.05
N GLN A 104 -0.34 -12.45 14.42
CA GLN A 104 -0.60 -11.86 13.11
C GLN A 104 -0.52 -10.34 13.13
N LEU A 105 -1.03 -9.71 14.18
CA LEU A 105 -0.93 -8.28 14.40
C LEU A 105 0.53 -7.83 14.47
N GLN A 106 1.36 -8.60 15.19
CA GLN A 106 2.80 -8.32 15.30
C GLN A 106 3.50 -8.42 13.95
N GLU A 107 3.21 -9.43 13.14
CA GLU A 107 3.77 -9.58 11.79
C GLU A 107 3.40 -8.39 10.89
N ILE A 108 2.15 -7.96 10.94
CA ILE A 108 1.67 -6.80 10.17
C ILE A 108 2.41 -5.54 10.61
N ALA A 109 2.55 -5.34 11.92
CA ALA A 109 3.26 -4.19 12.49
C ALA A 109 4.72 -4.18 12.06
N GLN A 110 5.40 -5.32 12.07
CA GLN A 110 6.79 -5.44 11.60
C GLN A 110 6.92 -5.08 10.12
N THR A 111 5.99 -5.54 9.30
CA THR A 111 5.97 -5.23 7.86
C THR A 111 5.79 -3.73 7.61
N LYS A 112 4.97 -3.07 8.44
CA LYS A 112 4.68 -1.64 8.31
C LYS A 112 5.71 -0.72 8.97
N MET A 113 6.59 -1.25 9.84
CA MET A 113 7.54 -0.43 10.60
C MET A 113 8.31 0.62 9.76
N PRO A 114 8.81 0.28 8.54
CA PRO A 114 9.53 1.27 7.73
C PRO A 114 8.71 2.51 7.36
N ASP A 115 7.38 2.39 7.30
CA ASP A 115 6.48 3.49 6.92
C ASP A 115 5.83 4.16 8.13
N LEU A 116 6.04 3.63 9.33
CA LEU A 116 5.44 4.18 10.55
C LEU A 116 6.44 5.06 11.30
N ASN A 117 5.90 6.00 12.07
CA ASN A 117 6.69 6.83 12.96
C ASN A 117 6.81 6.22 14.38
N ALA A 118 6.38 4.98 14.56
CA ALA A 118 6.48 4.26 15.83
C ALA A 118 7.95 3.94 16.15
N ARG A 119 8.33 4.14 17.40
CA ARG A 119 9.69 3.86 17.87
C ARG A 119 9.85 2.41 18.34
N THR A 120 8.75 1.79 18.77
CA THR A 120 8.76 0.42 19.29
C THR A 120 7.76 -0.42 18.52
N LEU A 121 7.95 -1.73 18.55
CA LEU A 121 7.01 -2.68 17.94
C LEU A 121 5.63 -2.60 18.59
N ASP A 122 5.58 -2.45 19.93
CA ASP A 122 4.30 -2.31 20.65
C ASP A 122 3.51 -1.08 20.17
N ALA A 123 4.18 0.05 19.96
CA ALA A 123 3.54 1.25 19.43
C ALA A 123 3.00 1.01 18.01
N ALA A 124 3.77 0.32 17.16
CA ALA A 124 3.33 -0.05 15.82
C ALA A 124 2.11 -0.98 15.85
N MET A 125 2.10 -1.95 16.76
CA MET A 125 0.97 -2.87 16.96
C MET A 125 -0.30 -2.11 17.35
N ARG A 126 -0.20 -1.11 18.20
CA ARG A 126 -1.34 -0.26 18.59
C ARG A 126 -1.91 0.53 17.43
N ILE A 127 -1.05 1.03 16.54
CA ILE A 127 -1.47 1.75 15.34
C ILE A 127 -2.27 0.82 14.42
N VAL A 128 -1.75 -0.38 14.17
CA VAL A 128 -2.42 -1.39 13.33
C VAL A 128 -3.71 -1.89 13.98
N GLU A 129 -3.70 -2.08 15.30
CA GLU A 129 -4.90 -2.48 16.07
C GLU A 129 -6.03 -1.46 15.90
N GLY A 130 -5.73 -0.16 15.94
CA GLY A 130 -6.72 0.89 15.71
C GLY A 130 -7.34 0.78 14.33
N THR A 131 -6.54 0.50 13.31
CA THR A 131 -7.03 0.27 11.94
C THR A 131 -7.92 -0.96 11.88
N ALA A 132 -7.53 -2.06 12.53
CA ALA A 132 -8.33 -3.29 12.55
C ALA A 132 -9.69 -3.08 13.22
N LYS A 133 -9.72 -2.36 14.34
CA LYS A 133 -10.98 -2.02 15.03
C LYS A 133 -11.91 -1.24 14.11
N ASN A 134 -11.38 -0.28 13.38
CA ASN A 134 -12.17 0.53 12.45
C ASN A 134 -12.65 -0.26 11.23
N MET A 135 -12.04 -1.40 10.96
CA MET A 135 -12.47 -2.34 9.91
C MET A 135 -13.48 -3.39 10.39
N GLY A 136 -13.77 -3.42 11.68
CA GLY A 136 -14.63 -4.44 12.25
C GLY A 136 -13.93 -5.78 12.43
N ILE A 137 -12.62 -5.77 12.62
CA ILE A 137 -11.79 -6.95 12.86
C ILE A 137 -11.31 -6.92 14.30
N THR A 138 -11.58 -8.00 15.05
CA THR A 138 -11.19 -8.12 16.45
C THR A 138 -9.81 -8.75 16.58
N ILE A 139 -9.11 -8.40 17.66
CA ILE A 139 -7.81 -8.97 17.98
C ILE A 139 -8.00 -10.06 19.04
N LYS A 140 -7.54 -11.26 18.74
CA LYS A 140 -7.57 -12.40 19.67
C LYS A 140 -6.17 -12.67 20.20
N ASP A 141 -6.09 -13.11 21.44
CA ASP A 141 -4.82 -13.51 22.04
C ASP A 141 -4.35 -14.88 21.56
#